data_57ccf1b6264fbd336061ee7f64f58a1d
#
_entry.id   57ccf1b6264fbd336061ee7f64f58a1d
#
_cell.length_a   1.000
_cell.length_b   1.000
_cell.length_c   1.000
_cell.angle_alpha   90.00
_cell.angle_beta   90.00
_cell.angle_gamma   90.00
#
_symmetry.space_group_name_H-M   'P 1'
#
loop_
_entity.id
_entity.type
_entity.pdbx_description
1 polymer ?
#
loop_
_entity_poly.entity_id
_entity_poly.type
_entity_poly.pdbx_seq_one_letter_code
_entity_poly.pdbx_strand_id
1 'polypeptide(L)'
;MKRIKHYLLLLAVLALGLSSCSKDQAYQYALPADAFSVCSFDLKSMAKKAGVTNSKDGELQKRLTEMLNDSEEAEAYYKELIQHPSKSGIDLKSPLFLFSNEKVSLGYLLRVDDKGKLEACVNKLRKLRNKDAAALKAEDGIFFDIDEDSTEPEDVEYDESEYDTIEETSDTTAHQPSISTYHVSGNVTVYAFNDKAFISLNTSESTIEETKQLAKQYLSQTKDKSYVATPAFRDLEDQKGDIRGVLSMAKFLDSSYGKSMTENIVGLSDATNFDGIDMKKCYMLYSVSFETGAVVGTMTYGSEDKEILKKLKKLAEEVSPKSVQDDLVKYLPKDSYMTAAATISAQKLLEHYSKLPGLKEALSNLKEEGIDIEAIAPTLGEEIAFTFPHINAEQSEFGLVGYLKTKDATLVDMLYQQAEKEHSGRYVKDGGEHRYRNADDPFFFGYQDGVTYMAYGGMGRELLFKTSGENFTKHSDYSSLKKSNSFCYIDLKKLLTTAPTADLLQMFIGEKAKAFRVLQSLSFTGTNLDGKMSLKIDSKENSLKTLADLFAALR
;
A
#
# COMPACT_ATOMS: atom_id res chain seq x y z
N MET A 1 2.96 20.83 -1.61
CA MET A 1 2.76 19.71 -2.56
C MET A 1 3.11 20.00 -4.02
N LYS A 2 2.92 21.21 -4.58
CA LYS A 2 3.30 21.51 -5.98
C LYS A 2 4.81 21.36 -6.23
N ARG A 3 5.67 21.75 -5.29
CA ARG A 3 7.15 21.83 -5.45
C ARG A 3 7.87 20.50 -5.21
N ILE A 4 7.39 19.67 -4.29
CA ILE A 4 7.88 18.27 -4.15
C ILE A 4 7.72 17.53 -5.49
N LYS A 5 6.63 17.82 -6.22
CA LYS A 5 6.41 17.28 -7.57
C LYS A 5 7.53 17.69 -8.55
N HIS A 6 8.06 18.91 -8.45
CA HIS A 6 9.10 19.39 -9.36
C HIS A 6 10.44 18.68 -9.11
N TYR A 7 10.85 18.48 -7.86
CA TYR A 7 12.07 17.72 -7.55
C TYR A 7 11.92 16.22 -7.87
N LEU A 8 10.77 15.63 -7.53
CA LEU A 8 10.49 14.23 -7.88
C LEU A 8 10.41 14.02 -9.40
N LEU A 9 9.79 14.96 -10.12
CA LEU A 9 9.68 14.89 -11.56
C LEU A 9 11.03 15.17 -12.23
N LEU A 10 11.82 16.13 -11.70
CA LEU A 10 13.20 16.37 -12.14
C LEU A 10 14.06 15.12 -11.94
N LEU A 11 13.90 14.42 -10.81
CA LEU A 11 14.58 13.16 -10.53
C LEU A 11 14.15 12.02 -11.47
N ALA A 12 12.85 11.90 -11.75
CA ALA A 12 12.33 10.93 -12.73
C ALA A 12 12.85 11.20 -14.15
N VAL A 13 12.99 12.48 -14.49
CA VAL A 13 13.47 12.97 -15.78
C VAL A 13 14.99 12.81 -15.92
N LEU A 14 15.74 13.05 -14.85
CA LEU A 14 17.20 12.93 -14.84
C LEU A 14 17.68 11.46 -14.95
N ALA A 15 16.83 10.48 -14.68
CA ALA A 15 17.16 9.05 -14.77
C ALA A 15 17.56 8.52 -16.17
N LEU A 16 17.72 9.40 -17.17
CA LEU A 16 17.79 9.08 -18.60
C LEU A 16 19.17 8.75 -19.17
N GLY A 17 20.24 8.80 -18.43
CA GLY A 17 21.58 8.69 -19.07
C GLY A 17 22.65 7.98 -18.28
N LEU A 18 23.15 6.88 -18.83
CA LEU A 18 24.51 6.42 -18.89
C LEU A 18 25.04 5.33 -17.96
N SER A 19 25.97 4.57 -18.54
CA SER A 19 26.72 3.45 -18.00
C SER A 19 28.00 3.89 -17.29
N SER A 20 28.14 3.57 -16.02
CA SER A 20 29.44 3.38 -15.33
C SER A 20 29.17 2.68 -14.00
N CYS A 21 29.96 1.68 -13.66
CA CYS A 21 29.95 1.05 -12.34
C CYS A 21 30.74 1.91 -11.35
N SER A 22 30.09 2.46 -10.36
CA SER A 22 30.74 3.06 -9.20
C SER A 22 30.52 2.17 -7.99
N LYS A 23 31.62 1.75 -7.34
CA LYS A 23 31.59 0.85 -6.16
C LYS A 23 31.45 1.60 -4.82
N ASP A 24 31.45 2.93 -4.83
CA ASP A 24 31.36 3.69 -3.58
C ASP A 24 29.89 3.89 -3.18
N GLN A 25 29.48 3.23 -2.11
CA GLN A 25 28.13 3.27 -1.54
C GLN A 25 28.06 4.18 -0.30
N ALA A 26 29.06 5.02 -0.06
CA ALA A 26 29.14 5.85 1.17
C ALA A 26 27.95 6.82 1.33
N TYR A 27 27.28 7.22 0.22
CA TYR A 27 26.08 8.04 0.32
C TYR A 27 24.93 7.35 1.08
N GLN A 28 24.86 6.01 1.02
CA GLN A 28 23.82 5.21 1.71
C GLN A 28 23.95 5.33 3.24
N TYR A 29 25.11 5.74 3.74
CA TYR A 29 25.28 5.94 5.19
C TYR A 29 24.39 7.06 5.73
N ALA A 30 23.87 7.94 4.89
CA ALA A 30 22.88 8.94 5.29
C ALA A 30 21.47 8.37 5.57
N LEU A 31 21.23 7.07 5.34
CA LEU A 31 19.98 6.43 5.75
C LEU A 31 19.92 6.30 7.28
N PRO A 32 18.91 6.86 7.97
CA PRO A 32 18.83 6.82 9.42
C PRO A 32 18.61 5.41 9.95
N ALA A 33 19.36 5.01 10.98
CA ALA A 33 19.32 3.67 11.55
C ALA A 33 17.95 3.30 12.16
N ASP A 34 17.19 4.31 12.58
CA ASP A 34 15.86 4.18 13.17
C ASP A 34 14.73 4.17 12.13
N ALA A 35 15.04 4.24 10.83
CA ALA A 35 14.01 4.18 9.79
C ALA A 35 13.11 2.95 9.97
N PHE A 36 11.79 3.15 9.92
CA PHE A 36 10.83 2.07 9.89
C PHE A 36 10.48 1.65 8.44
N SER A 37 10.69 2.54 7.47
CA SER A 37 10.52 2.24 6.05
C SER A 37 11.73 2.73 5.26
N VAL A 38 12.26 1.86 4.39
CA VAL A 38 13.29 2.21 3.39
C VAL A 38 12.90 1.58 2.06
N CYS A 39 12.85 2.38 1.00
CA CYS A 39 12.52 1.93 -0.35
C CYS A 39 13.63 2.36 -1.32
N SER A 40 14.10 1.45 -2.16
CA SER A 40 15.15 1.65 -3.15
C SER A 40 14.56 1.59 -4.57
N PHE A 41 14.90 2.56 -5.42
CA PHE A 41 14.46 2.64 -6.81
C PHE A 41 15.67 2.53 -7.73
N ASP A 42 15.70 1.51 -8.59
CA ASP A 42 16.69 1.40 -9.66
C ASP A 42 16.29 2.33 -10.83
N LEU A 43 16.66 3.60 -10.71
CA LEU A 43 16.31 4.63 -11.69
C LEU A 43 16.80 4.27 -13.10
N LYS A 44 17.98 3.65 -13.22
CA LYS A 44 18.55 3.24 -14.51
C LYS A 44 17.71 2.15 -15.17
N SER A 45 17.35 1.10 -14.41
CA SER A 45 16.49 0.04 -14.93
C SER A 45 15.11 0.60 -15.32
N MET A 46 14.50 1.41 -14.47
CA MET A 46 13.19 2.02 -14.71
C MET A 46 13.20 2.92 -15.94
N ALA A 47 14.19 3.78 -16.12
CA ALA A 47 14.32 4.64 -17.29
C ALA A 47 14.44 3.84 -18.60
N LYS A 48 15.25 2.77 -18.58
CA LYS A 48 15.37 1.85 -19.72
C LYS A 48 14.03 1.18 -20.04
N LYS A 49 13.32 0.71 -19.04
CA LYS A 49 12.03 0.02 -19.16
C LYS A 49 10.90 0.95 -19.60
N ALA A 50 10.93 2.20 -19.16
CA ALA A 50 10.02 3.25 -19.62
C ALA A 50 10.28 3.70 -21.07
N GLY A 51 11.37 3.20 -21.71
CA GLY A 51 11.72 3.54 -23.09
C GLY A 51 12.34 4.94 -23.26
N VAL A 52 12.64 5.62 -22.15
CA VAL A 52 13.11 7.01 -22.16
C VAL A 52 14.49 7.15 -22.82
N THR A 53 15.33 6.12 -22.67
CA THR A 53 16.69 6.08 -23.26
C THR A 53 16.70 5.83 -24.77
N ASN A 54 15.60 5.36 -25.35
CA ASN A 54 15.53 4.93 -26.75
C ASN A 54 14.55 5.75 -27.60
N SER A 55 13.83 6.71 -27.02
CA SER A 55 12.84 7.50 -27.78
C SER A 55 13.53 8.52 -28.67
N LYS A 56 13.60 8.25 -29.98
CA LYS A 56 14.01 9.24 -30.99
C LYS A 56 13.07 10.45 -31.04
N ASP A 57 11.86 10.31 -30.52
CA ASP A 57 10.79 11.28 -30.69
C ASP A 57 10.61 12.21 -29.49
N GLY A 58 11.34 12.03 -28.39
CA GLY A 58 11.31 12.93 -27.22
C GLY A 58 9.92 13.15 -26.57
N GLU A 59 8.92 12.35 -26.96
CA GLU A 59 7.52 12.55 -26.53
C GLU A 59 7.37 12.50 -25.01
N LEU A 60 7.98 11.49 -24.36
CA LEU A 60 7.96 11.41 -22.89
C LEU A 60 8.75 12.58 -22.27
N GLN A 61 9.88 12.97 -22.87
CA GLN A 61 10.66 14.12 -22.42
C GLN A 61 9.84 15.41 -22.54
N LYS A 62 9.13 15.60 -23.67
CA LYS A 62 8.23 16.74 -23.88
C LYS A 62 7.13 16.78 -22.83
N ARG A 63 6.46 15.65 -22.58
CA ARG A 63 5.40 15.54 -21.57
C ARG A 63 5.90 15.80 -20.16
N LEU A 64 7.09 15.30 -19.80
CA LEU A 64 7.71 15.58 -18.52
C LEU A 64 8.03 17.07 -18.35
N THR A 65 8.47 17.74 -19.42
CA THR A 65 8.74 19.18 -19.41
C THR A 65 7.44 19.97 -19.26
N GLU A 66 6.38 19.59 -19.98
CA GLU A 66 5.05 20.22 -19.87
C GLU A 66 4.44 20.10 -18.47
N MET A 67 4.79 19.03 -17.72
CA MET A 67 4.35 18.86 -16.32
C MET A 67 4.99 19.87 -15.35
N LEU A 68 6.10 20.46 -15.69
CA LEU A 68 6.83 21.41 -14.83
C LEU A 68 6.23 22.81 -14.86
N ASN A 69 5.45 23.15 -15.91
CA ASN A 69 4.57 24.32 -16.10
C ASN A 69 5.06 25.62 -15.44
N ASP A 70 6.37 25.94 -15.65
CA ASP A 70 7.05 27.10 -15.13
C ASP A 70 7.28 28.15 -16.29
N SER A 71 8.12 29.15 -16.05
CA SER A 71 8.53 30.11 -17.08
C SER A 71 9.26 29.45 -18.25
N GLU A 72 9.24 30.05 -19.45
CA GLU A 72 9.97 29.56 -20.64
C GLU A 72 11.46 29.28 -20.34
N GLU A 73 12.09 30.10 -19.49
CA GLU A 73 13.50 29.96 -19.11
C GLU A 73 13.69 28.72 -18.22
N ALA A 74 12.77 28.46 -17.29
CA ALA A 74 12.77 27.25 -16.44
C ALA A 74 12.53 26.00 -17.29
N GLU A 75 11.58 26.04 -18.22
CA GLU A 75 11.31 24.93 -19.14
C GLU A 75 12.54 24.58 -19.99
N ALA A 76 13.22 25.61 -20.55
CA ALA A 76 14.43 25.38 -21.32
C ALA A 76 15.54 24.73 -20.49
N TYR A 77 15.70 25.14 -19.24
CA TYR A 77 16.71 24.57 -18.36
C TYR A 77 16.37 23.13 -17.93
N TYR A 78 15.12 22.85 -17.62
CA TYR A 78 14.69 21.48 -17.34
C TYR A 78 14.91 20.56 -18.55
N LYS A 79 14.60 21.04 -19.76
CA LYS A 79 14.87 20.32 -21.00
C LYS A 79 16.35 20.03 -21.19
N GLU A 80 17.21 20.99 -20.86
CA GLU A 80 18.68 20.82 -20.88
C GLU A 80 19.12 19.73 -19.89
N LEU A 81 18.61 19.74 -18.64
CA LEU A 81 18.92 18.73 -17.64
C LEU A 81 18.42 17.33 -18.04
N ILE A 82 17.24 17.24 -18.68
CA ILE A 82 16.69 15.99 -19.23
C ILE A 82 17.61 15.42 -20.30
N GLN A 83 18.08 16.26 -21.21
CA GLN A 83 18.96 15.85 -22.31
C GLN A 83 20.38 15.52 -21.83
N HIS A 84 20.83 16.20 -20.79
CA HIS A 84 22.17 16.10 -20.22
C HIS A 84 22.15 15.93 -18.70
N PRO A 85 21.68 14.78 -18.18
CA PRO A 85 21.49 14.54 -16.75
C PRO A 85 22.76 14.72 -15.90
N SER A 86 23.93 14.46 -16.48
CA SER A 86 25.24 14.68 -15.82
C SER A 86 25.54 16.14 -15.45
N LYS A 87 24.76 17.10 -15.97
CA LYS A 87 24.85 18.52 -15.60
C LYS A 87 24.23 18.80 -14.22
N SER A 88 23.36 17.93 -13.73
CA SER A 88 22.77 18.07 -12.40
C SER A 88 23.75 17.84 -11.24
N GLY A 89 24.85 17.13 -11.49
CA GLY A 89 25.78 16.69 -10.44
C GLY A 89 25.28 15.50 -9.61
N ILE A 90 24.12 14.91 -9.93
CA ILE A 90 23.56 13.72 -9.28
C ILE A 90 23.96 12.46 -10.06
N ASP A 91 24.36 11.40 -9.35
CA ASP A 91 24.56 10.07 -9.93
C ASP A 91 23.25 9.28 -10.03
N LEU A 92 22.64 9.31 -11.18
CA LEU A 92 21.39 8.60 -11.47
C LEU A 92 21.56 7.10 -11.76
N LYS A 93 22.77 6.59 -11.70
CA LYS A 93 23.07 5.15 -11.87
C LYS A 93 23.00 4.42 -10.54
N SER A 94 23.17 5.16 -9.46
CA SER A 94 22.96 4.68 -8.11
C SER A 94 21.48 4.74 -7.76
N PRO A 95 20.99 3.82 -6.92
CA PRO A 95 19.61 3.84 -6.47
C PRO A 95 19.23 5.15 -5.76
N LEU A 96 18.01 5.63 -6.01
CA LEU A 96 17.33 6.58 -5.14
C LEU A 96 16.76 5.81 -3.96
N PHE A 97 16.94 6.31 -2.74
CA PHE A 97 16.25 5.79 -1.57
C PHE A 97 15.17 6.77 -1.09
N LEU A 98 14.02 6.23 -0.73
CA LEU A 98 13.01 6.89 0.09
C LEU A 98 13.06 6.26 1.48
N PHE A 99 12.86 7.05 2.51
CA PHE A 99 12.79 6.54 3.87
C PHE A 99 11.85 7.37 4.74
N SER A 100 11.38 6.76 5.81
CA SER A 100 10.58 7.42 6.85
C SER A 100 10.98 6.90 8.22
N ASN A 101 10.93 7.78 9.22
CA ASN A 101 11.07 7.46 10.64
C ASN A 101 10.16 8.37 11.48
N GLU A 102 10.28 8.35 12.81
CA GLU A 102 9.45 9.16 13.71
C GLU A 102 9.52 10.66 13.43
N LYS A 103 10.68 11.18 13.02
CA LYS A 103 10.91 12.62 12.79
C LYS A 103 10.71 13.04 11.34
N VAL A 104 10.90 12.13 10.40
CA VAL A 104 10.86 12.38 8.97
C VAL A 104 9.70 11.62 8.36
N SER A 105 8.66 12.35 7.99
CA SER A 105 7.51 11.78 7.28
C SER A 105 7.91 11.22 5.91
N LEU A 106 8.79 11.92 5.20
CA LEU A 106 9.33 11.48 3.92
C LEU A 106 10.74 12.04 3.70
N GLY A 107 11.72 11.17 3.60
CA GLY A 107 13.09 11.49 3.23
C GLY A 107 13.46 10.93 1.87
N TYR A 108 14.29 11.67 1.10
CA TYR A 108 14.88 11.22 -0.17
C TYR A 108 16.39 11.26 -0.05
N LEU A 109 17.05 10.27 -0.61
CA LEU A 109 18.51 10.17 -0.61
C LEU A 109 19.02 9.79 -2.00
N LEU A 110 19.94 10.59 -2.51
CA LEU A 110 20.60 10.40 -3.80
C LEU A 110 22.11 10.50 -3.66
N ARG A 111 22.81 9.84 -4.55
CA ARG A 111 24.26 9.98 -4.66
C ARG A 111 24.64 11.24 -5.39
N VAL A 112 25.61 11.99 -4.87
CA VAL A 112 26.26 13.10 -5.55
C VAL A 112 27.43 12.57 -6.37
N ASP A 113 27.49 12.91 -7.66
CA ASP A 113 28.60 12.61 -8.57
C ASP A 113 29.59 13.77 -8.64
N ASP A 114 29.06 15.01 -8.68
CA ASP A 114 29.86 16.23 -8.77
C ASP A 114 29.19 17.33 -7.95
N LYS A 115 29.77 17.63 -6.78
CA LYS A 115 29.26 18.65 -5.85
C LYS A 115 29.18 20.04 -6.49
N GLY A 116 30.18 20.43 -7.31
CA GLY A 116 30.22 21.77 -7.92
C GLY A 116 29.13 21.93 -8.99
N LYS A 117 28.86 20.89 -9.78
CA LYS A 117 27.72 20.88 -10.71
C LYS A 117 26.39 20.93 -9.97
N LEU A 118 26.25 20.18 -8.89
CA LEU A 118 25.03 20.16 -8.09
C LEU A 118 24.77 21.55 -7.47
N GLU A 119 25.79 22.19 -6.91
CA GLU A 119 25.69 23.56 -6.40
C GLU A 119 25.26 24.54 -7.49
N ALA A 120 25.89 24.49 -8.66
CA ALA A 120 25.52 25.34 -9.79
C ALA A 120 24.08 25.10 -10.27
N CYS A 121 23.65 23.80 -10.32
CA CYS A 121 22.31 23.41 -10.68
C CYS A 121 21.27 23.96 -9.69
N VAL A 122 21.47 23.73 -8.38
CA VAL A 122 20.55 24.22 -7.34
C VAL A 122 20.48 25.76 -7.33
N ASN A 123 21.63 26.44 -7.41
CA ASN A 123 21.67 27.91 -7.47
C ASN A 123 20.92 28.44 -8.71
N LYS A 124 21.00 27.77 -9.87
CA LYS A 124 20.25 28.17 -11.07
C LYS A 124 18.75 27.93 -10.88
N LEU A 125 18.33 26.80 -10.33
CA LEU A 125 16.92 26.50 -10.02
C LEU A 125 16.33 27.53 -9.03
N ARG A 126 17.09 27.93 -8.02
CA ARG A 126 16.70 28.97 -7.06
C ARG A 126 16.45 30.32 -7.78
N LYS A 127 17.38 30.75 -8.65
CA LYS A 127 17.22 31.98 -9.40
C LYS A 127 16.07 31.95 -10.40
N LEU A 128 15.76 30.81 -10.98
CA LEU A 128 14.59 30.63 -11.85
C LEU A 128 13.28 30.80 -11.08
N ARG A 129 13.26 30.40 -9.81
CA ARG A 129 12.11 30.57 -8.91
C ARG A 129 12.02 32.00 -8.35
N ASN A 130 13.16 32.51 -7.87
CA ASN A 130 13.27 33.83 -7.28
C ASN A 130 14.55 34.48 -7.81
N LYS A 131 14.43 35.52 -8.68
CA LYS A 131 15.56 36.19 -9.33
C LYS A 131 16.55 36.78 -8.33
N ASP A 132 16.07 37.18 -7.16
CA ASP A 132 16.86 37.79 -6.09
C ASP A 132 17.45 36.76 -5.11
N ALA A 133 17.27 35.47 -5.37
CA ALA A 133 17.81 34.43 -4.49
C ALA A 133 19.34 34.49 -4.41
N ALA A 134 19.86 34.65 -3.21
CA ALA A 134 21.29 34.59 -2.93
C ALA A 134 21.85 33.18 -3.23
N ALA A 135 23.11 33.12 -3.66
CA ALA A 135 23.79 31.85 -3.82
C ALA A 135 23.89 31.09 -2.49
N LEU A 136 23.75 29.76 -2.58
CA LEU A 136 23.92 28.89 -1.40
C LEU A 136 25.32 29.07 -0.79
N LYS A 137 25.39 29.06 0.51
CA LYS A 137 26.63 29.02 1.27
C LYS A 137 26.73 27.72 2.02
N ALA A 138 27.90 27.10 2.01
CA ALA A 138 28.14 25.90 2.79
C ALA A 138 28.30 26.24 4.29
N GLU A 139 27.62 25.46 5.14
CA GLU A 139 27.82 25.43 6.58
C GLU A 139 28.50 24.09 6.91
N ASP A 140 29.72 24.11 7.44
CA ASP A 140 30.51 22.88 7.73
C ASP A 140 30.68 21.93 6.52
N GLY A 141 30.76 22.49 5.31
CA GLY A 141 30.90 21.74 4.06
C GLY A 141 29.58 21.20 3.47
N ILE A 142 28.45 21.46 4.12
CA ILE A 142 27.09 21.05 3.70
C ILE A 142 26.36 22.29 3.20
N PHE A 143 25.70 22.18 2.03
CA PHE A 143 24.80 23.19 1.50
C PHE A 143 23.37 22.89 1.92
N PHE A 144 22.61 23.95 2.21
CA PHE A 144 21.19 23.86 2.58
C PHE A 144 20.34 24.73 1.67
N ASP A 145 19.20 24.20 1.23
CA ASP A 145 18.10 24.92 0.60
C ASP A 145 16.82 24.60 1.35
N ILE A 146 16.00 25.62 1.64
CA ILE A 146 14.77 25.46 2.41
C ILE A 146 13.62 25.67 1.45
N ASP A 147 12.61 24.83 1.50
CA ASP A 147 11.40 25.02 0.70
C ASP A 147 10.66 26.28 1.22
N GLU A 148 10.34 27.18 0.31
CA GLU A 148 9.65 28.44 0.64
C GLU A 148 8.21 28.22 1.12
N ASP A 149 7.62 27.03 0.86
CA ASP A 149 6.31 26.65 1.38
C ASP A 149 6.42 25.97 2.78
N SER A 150 7.64 25.95 3.37
CA SER A 150 7.82 25.41 4.72
C SER A 150 7.12 26.30 5.75
N THR A 151 6.35 25.67 6.61
CA THR A 151 5.69 26.28 7.78
C THR A 151 6.17 25.58 9.04
N GLU A 152 6.63 26.34 10.03
CA GLU A 152 7.01 25.76 11.33
C GLU A 152 5.78 25.44 12.15
N PRO A 153 5.86 24.45 13.07
CA PRO A 153 4.77 24.17 13.99
C PRO A 153 4.56 25.36 14.93
N GLU A 154 3.31 25.66 15.21
CA GLU A 154 2.92 26.79 16.05
C GLU A 154 1.91 26.34 17.12
N ASP A 155 2.04 26.89 18.33
CA ASP A 155 1.03 26.77 19.36
C ASP A 155 0.03 27.93 19.20
N VAL A 156 -1.21 27.61 18.88
CA VAL A 156 -2.27 28.58 18.69
C VAL A 156 -3.15 28.62 19.95
N GLU A 157 -3.18 29.78 20.61
CA GLU A 157 -4.09 30.02 21.74
C GLU A 157 -5.47 30.42 21.20
N TYR A 158 -6.51 29.69 21.61
CA TYR A 158 -7.89 30.02 21.35
C TYR A 158 -8.58 30.45 22.66
N ASP A 159 -9.25 31.58 22.57
CA ASP A 159 -10.16 32.02 23.63
C ASP A 159 -11.55 31.36 23.41
N GLU A 160 -11.91 30.41 24.26
CA GLU A 160 -13.19 29.70 24.16
C GLU A 160 -14.42 30.62 24.32
N SER A 161 -14.23 31.87 24.72
CA SER A 161 -15.33 32.82 24.91
C SER A 161 -16.01 33.29 23.60
N GLU A 162 -15.44 33.04 22.42
CA GLU A 162 -16.02 33.43 21.11
C GLU A 162 -17.08 32.44 20.56
N TYR A 163 -17.26 31.28 21.17
CA TYR A 163 -18.17 30.23 20.64
C TYR A 163 -19.44 29.99 21.45
N ASP A 164 -19.65 30.69 22.58
CA ASP A 164 -20.87 30.59 23.36
C ASP A 164 -22.00 31.49 22.81
N THR A 165 -22.55 31.12 21.65
CA THR A 165 -23.87 31.59 21.20
C THR A 165 -24.71 30.45 20.65
N ILE A 166 -25.02 29.47 21.47
CA ILE A 166 -26.25 28.67 21.35
C ILE A 166 -26.84 28.55 22.74
N GLU A 167 -28.01 29.15 22.88
CA GLU A 167 -28.81 29.22 24.12
C GLU A 167 -29.05 27.83 24.71
N GLU A 168 -28.59 27.60 25.95
CA GLU A 168 -29.37 26.79 26.90
C GLU A 168 -29.29 27.39 28.31
N THR A 169 -30.44 27.50 28.90
CA THR A 169 -30.81 28.17 30.11
C THR A 169 -30.15 27.61 31.38
N SER A 170 -29.76 28.56 32.25
CA SER A 170 -29.68 28.45 33.72
C SER A 170 -28.68 27.46 34.34
N ASP A 171 -27.48 27.94 34.66
CA ASP A 171 -27.02 28.00 36.05
C ASP A 171 -25.79 28.93 36.17
N THR A 172 -25.87 29.89 37.09
CA THR A 172 -24.84 30.90 37.32
C THR A 172 -23.70 30.33 38.14
N THR A 173 -22.70 29.77 37.48
CA THR A 173 -21.34 29.70 38.01
C THR A 173 -20.43 30.38 37.00
N ALA A 174 -19.72 31.40 37.44
CA ALA A 174 -18.78 32.15 36.63
C ALA A 174 -17.69 31.20 36.10
N HIS A 175 -17.77 30.81 34.84
CA HIS A 175 -16.66 30.15 34.16
C HIS A 175 -15.56 31.20 33.92
N GLN A 176 -14.38 30.97 34.49
CA GLN A 176 -13.19 31.64 34.01
C GLN A 176 -12.94 31.16 32.55
N PRO A 177 -12.63 32.08 31.61
CA PRO A 177 -12.28 31.68 30.26
C PRO A 177 -11.09 30.72 30.30
N SER A 178 -11.26 29.51 29.81
CA SER A 178 -10.18 28.57 29.64
C SER A 178 -9.52 28.87 28.28
N ILE A 179 -8.23 29.24 28.33
CA ILE A 179 -7.40 29.33 27.12
C ILE A 179 -6.97 27.93 26.81
N SER A 180 -7.45 27.39 25.68
CA SER A 180 -7.01 26.12 25.16
C SER A 180 -5.92 26.36 24.13
N THR A 181 -4.77 25.74 24.31
CA THR A 181 -3.67 25.78 23.34
C THR A 181 -3.74 24.58 22.42
N TYR A 182 -3.88 24.81 21.14
CA TYR A 182 -3.84 23.77 20.11
C TYR A 182 -2.49 23.82 19.39
N HIS A 183 -1.85 22.65 19.30
CA HIS A 183 -0.63 22.50 18.51
C HIS A 183 -0.99 22.31 17.03
N VAL A 184 -0.56 23.25 16.17
CA VAL A 184 -0.71 23.16 14.72
C VAL A 184 0.60 22.62 14.16
N SER A 185 0.55 21.41 13.58
CA SER A 185 1.71 20.81 12.93
C SER A 185 2.19 21.65 11.74
N GLY A 186 3.48 21.94 11.71
CA GLY A 186 4.13 22.57 10.56
C GLY A 186 4.38 21.58 9.41
N ASN A 187 4.97 22.08 8.34
CA ASN A 187 5.47 21.28 7.22
C ASN A 187 6.80 21.85 6.74
N VAL A 188 7.88 21.38 7.31
CA VAL A 188 9.22 21.85 6.99
C VAL A 188 9.89 20.90 6.01
N THR A 189 10.39 21.45 4.87
CA THR A 189 11.18 20.69 3.92
C THR A 189 12.57 21.34 3.74
N VAL A 190 13.60 20.57 4.07
CA VAL A 190 15.01 20.98 3.93
C VAL A 190 15.70 20.05 2.93
N TYR A 191 16.37 20.66 1.95
CA TYR A 191 17.28 19.99 1.03
C TYR A 191 18.71 20.25 1.49
N ALA A 192 19.52 19.21 1.61
CA ALA A 192 20.91 19.34 2.02
C ALA A 192 21.82 18.42 1.20
N PHE A 193 23.06 18.84 0.93
CA PHE A 193 24.01 17.99 0.23
C PHE A 193 25.47 18.29 0.59
N ASN A 194 26.30 17.26 0.45
CA ASN A 194 27.76 17.31 0.54
C ASN A 194 28.39 16.70 -0.73
N ASP A 195 29.64 16.28 -0.66
CA ASP A 195 30.37 15.64 -1.76
C ASP A 195 29.93 14.19 -2.05
N LYS A 196 29.12 13.56 -1.20
CA LYS A 196 28.69 12.15 -1.30
C LYS A 196 27.21 12.00 -1.55
N ALA A 197 26.40 12.77 -0.84
CA ALA A 197 24.96 12.57 -0.78
C ALA A 197 24.18 13.88 -0.89
N PHE A 198 23.03 13.79 -1.55
CA PHE A 198 21.94 14.76 -1.51
C PHE A 198 20.79 14.13 -0.73
N ILE A 199 20.28 14.85 0.27
CA ILE A 199 19.15 14.42 1.10
C ILE A 199 18.07 15.50 1.08
N SER A 200 16.82 15.07 1.04
CA SER A 200 15.65 15.92 1.30
C SER A 200 14.92 15.36 2.50
N LEU A 201 14.61 16.19 3.46
CA LEU A 201 13.84 15.82 4.65
C LEU A 201 12.57 16.63 4.72
N ASN A 202 11.44 15.95 4.84
CA ASN A 202 10.15 16.54 5.15
C ASN A 202 9.74 16.13 6.57
N THR A 203 9.50 17.13 7.42
CA THR A 203 9.14 16.95 8.83
C THR A 203 7.86 17.73 9.14
N SER A 204 7.04 17.25 10.07
CA SER A 204 5.76 17.88 10.43
C SER A 204 5.78 18.55 11.81
N GLU A 205 6.71 18.16 12.70
CA GLU A 205 6.77 18.61 14.10
C GLU A 205 8.11 19.26 14.45
N SER A 206 8.97 19.52 13.45
CA SER A 206 10.29 20.10 13.66
C SER A 206 10.38 21.47 13.03
N THR A 207 11.15 22.36 13.66
CA THR A 207 11.53 23.66 13.11
C THR A 207 12.52 23.49 11.95
N ILE A 208 12.72 24.57 11.18
CA ILE A 208 13.71 24.60 10.09
C ILE A 208 15.12 24.27 10.63
N GLU A 209 15.50 24.84 11.77
CA GLU A 209 16.83 24.63 12.35
C GLU A 209 17.01 23.18 12.85
N GLU A 210 16.01 22.60 13.50
CA GLU A 210 16.04 21.19 13.90
C GLU A 210 16.15 20.26 12.70
N THR A 211 15.42 20.54 11.62
CA THR A 211 15.49 19.75 10.39
C THR A 211 16.85 19.88 9.69
N LYS A 212 17.48 21.07 9.73
CA LYS A 212 18.87 21.26 9.27
C LYS A 212 19.86 20.46 10.10
N GLN A 213 19.72 20.46 11.43
CA GLN A 213 20.59 19.67 12.32
C GLN A 213 20.42 18.16 12.06
N LEU A 214 19.19 17.71 11.81
CA LEU A 214 18.91 16.33 11.45
C LEU A 214 19.58 15.95 10.11
N ALA A 215 19.51 16.84 9.10
CA ALA A 215 20.19 16.63 7.83
C ALA A 215 21.74 16.58 8.00
N LYS A 216 22.33 17.46 8.83
CA LYS A 216 23.77 17.41 9.18
C LYS A 216 24.13 16.07 9.83
N GLN A 217 23.32 15.61 10.79
CA GLN A 217 23.50 14.32 11.46
C GLN A 217 23.52 13.18 10.44
N TYR A 218 22.54 13.11 9.54
CA TYR A 218 22.43 12.02 8.56
C TYR A 218 23.56 12.05 7.54
N LEU A 219 23.91 13.23 7.00
CA LEU A 219 25.01 13.37 6.04
C LEU A 219 26.42 13.09 6.61
N SER A 220 26.58 13.13 7.92
CA SER A 220 27.84 12.86 8.62
C SER A 220 27.92 11.47 9.27
N GLN A 221 26.87 10.63 9.11
CA GLN A 221 26.84 9.28 9.69
C GLN A 221 27.96 8.38 9.12
N THR A 222 28.44 7.50 9.99
CA THR A 222 29.31 6.38 9.62
C THR A 222 28.47 5.14 9.34
N LYS A 223 29.05 4.16 8.64
CA LYS A 223 28.38 2.92 8.26
C LYS A 223 27.69 2.21 9.43
N ASP A 224 28.39 2.10 10.55
CA ASP A 224 27.93 1.41 11.78
C ASP A 224 26.77 2.11 12.50
N LYS A 225 26.56 3.40 12.23
CA LYS A 225 25.48 4.22 12.79
C LYS A 225 24.32 4.45 11.81
N SER A 226 24.35 3.80 10.65
CA SER A 226 23.37 3.96 9.60
C SER A 226 22.51 2.70 9.42
N TYR A 227 21.39 2.84 8.69
CA TYR A 227 20.53 1.71 8.35
C TYR A 227 21.26 0.60 7.58
N VAL A 228 22.35 0.95 6.86
CA VAL A 228 23.18 0.01 6.09
C VAL A 228 23.80 -1.08 6.97
N ALA A 229 24.00 -0.83 8.27
CA ALA A 229 24.51 -1.82 9.21
C ALA A 229 23.47 -2.89 9.60
N THR A 230 22.19 -2.68 9.31
CA THR A 230 21.11 -3.58 9.75
C THR A 230 21.00 -4.84 8.89
N PRO A 231 20.52 -5.97 9.45
CA PRO A 231 20.16 -7.15 8.66
C PRO A 231 19.08 -6.84 7.61
N ALA A 232 18.11 -6.01 7.94
CA ALA A 232 17.03 -5.60 7.06
C ALA A 232 17.55 -4.92 5.77
N PHE A 233 18.61 -4.10 5.85
CA PHE A 233 19.22 -3.50 4.67
C PHE A 233 19.92 -4.52 3.78
N ARG A 234 20.60 -5.51 4.36
CA ARG A 234 21.22 -6.60 3.59
C ARG A 234 20.18 -7.40 2.82
N ASP A 235 19.10 -7.76 3.48
CA ASP A 235 17.99 -8.49 2.86
C ASP A 235 17.30 -7.64 1.77
N LEU A 236 17.21 -6.31 1.96
CA LEU A 236 16.74 -5.37 0.93
C LEU A 236 17.66 -5.38 -0.31
N GLU A 237 18.98 -5.38 -0.13
CA GLU A 237 19.94 -5.41 -1.24
C GLU A 237 19.93 -6.73 -2.01
N ASP A 238 19.67 -7.84 -1.33
CA ASP A 238 19.59 -9.18 -1.95
C ASP A 238 18.31 -9.38 -2.78
N GLN A 239 17.29 -8.53 -2.60
CA GLN A 239 16.07 -8.60 -3.40
C GLN A 239 16.32 -8.22 -4.87
N LYS A 240 15.50 -8.81 -5.74
CA LYS A 240 15.42 -8.45 -7.16
C LYS A 240 14.18 -7.61 -7.40
N GLY A 241 14.31 -6.57 -8.22
CA GLY A 241 13.21 -5.70 -8.60
C GLY A 241 13.68 -4.32 -8.99
N ASP A 242 12.83 -3.58 -9.68
CA ASP A 242 13.07 -2.18 -10.04
C ASP A 242 12.84 -1.25 -8.85
N ILE A 243 11.89 -1.64 -8.02
CA ILE A 243 11.60 -1.03 -6.72
C ILE A 243 11.74 -2.13 -5.67
N ARG A 244 12.44 -1.86 -4.59
CA ARG A 244 12.64 -2.79 -3.47
C ARG A 244 12.44 -2.03 -2.18
N GLY A 245 11.79 -2.64 -1.21
CA GLY A 245 11.52 -1.95 0.03
C GLY A 245 11.52 -2.88 1.25
N VAL A 246 11.69 -2.26 2.39
CA VAL A 246 11.58 -2.89 3.70
C VAL A 246 10.73 -2.00 4.61
N LEU A 247 9.83 -2.63 5.36
CA LEU A 247 8.96 -1.99 6.33
C LEU A 247 9.01 -2.77 7.64
N SER A 248 9.47 -2.12 8.72
CA SER A 248 9.33 -2.64 10.07
C SER A 248 7.93 -2.31 10.61
N MET A 249 7.02 -3.26 10.51
CA MET A 249 5.63 -3.04 10.91
C MET A 249 5.52 -2.62 12.39
N ALA A 250 6.29 -3.24 13.27
CA ALA A 250 6.26 -2.91 14.69
C ALA A 250 6.79 -1.50 14.99
N LYS A 251 7.91 -1.09 14.36
CA LYS A 251 8.41 0.29 14.47
C LYS A 251 7.41 1.30 13.91
N PHE A 252 6.74 0.95 12.81
CA PHE A 252 5.67 1.78 12.24
C PHE A 252 4.49 1.92 13.20
N LEU A 253 4.00 0.82 13.76
CA LEU A 253 2.87 0.84 14.71
C LEU A 253 3.20 1.56 16.03
N ASP A 254 4.46 1.55 16.46
CA ASP A 254 4.93 2.29 17.65
C ASP A 254 5.07 3.80 17.37
N SER A 255 5.16 4.21 16.11
CA SER A 255 5.29 5.62 15.70
C SER A 255 4.00 6.40 15.92
N SER A 256 4.09 7.73 16.01
CA SER A 256 2.93 8.63 16.06
C SER A 256 1.98 8.41 14.88
N TYR A 257 2.54 8.23 13.67
CA TYR A 257 1.77 7.91 12.45
C TYR A 257 1.01 6.58 12.57
N GLY A 258 1.70 5.53 13.01
CA GLY A 258 1.11 4.20 13.15
C GLY A 258 0.01 4.19 14.22
N LYS A 259 0.24 4.83 15.35
CA LYS A 259 -0.76 4.96 16.43
C LYS A 259 -2.03 5.67 15.94
N SER A 260 -1.89 6.82 15.29
CA SER A 260 -3.04 7.56 14.75
C SER A 260 -3.84 6.74 13.72
N MET A 261 -3.16 5.93 12.88
CA MET A 261 -3.85 5.07 11.91
C MET A 261 -4.56 3.87 12.56
N THR A 262 -4.13 3.43 13.74
CA THR A 262 -4.57 2.17 14.36
C THR A 262 -5.38 2.36 15.62
N GLU A 263 -5.59 3.60 16.08
CA GLU A 263 -6.36 3.93 17.29
C GLU A 263 -7.74 3.28 17.36
N ASN A 264 -8.37 3.07 16.19
CA ASN A 264 -9.69 2.46 16.07
C ASN A 264 -9.68 0.96 15.75
N ILE A 265 -8.49 0.31 15.70
CA ILE A 265 -8.37 -1.10 15.39
C ILE A 265 -8.07 -1.88 16.67
N VAL A 266 -9.11 -2.52 17.21
CA VAL A 266 -9.03 -3.32 18.44
C VAL A 266 -7.90 -4.35 18.36
N GLY A 267 -7.00 -4.33 19.33
CA GLY A 267 -5.95 -5.36 19.52
C GLY A 267 -4.70 -5.21 18.66
N LEU A 268 -4.61 -4.20 17.78
CA LEU A 268 -3.43 -4.03 16.92
C LEU A 268 -2.24 -3.43 17.70
N SER A 269 -2.49 -2.60 18.71
CA SER A 269 -1.46 -2.05 19.60
C SER A 269 -0.70 -3.14 20.38
N ASP A 270 -1.36 -4.24 20.69
CA ASP A 270 -0.79 -5.35 21.46
C ASP A 270 -0.05 -6.38 20.58
N ALA A 271 -0.14 -6.24 19.25
CA ALA A 271 0.45 -7.17 18.30
C ALA A 271 1.98 -7.12 18.21
N THR A 272 2.63 -6.24 18.98
CA THR A 272 4.11 -6.14 18.99
C THR A 272 4.80 -7.33 19.66
N ASN A 273 4.08 -8.10 20.50
CA ASN A 273 4.59 -9.35 21.07
C ASN A 273 3.52 -10.43 20.97
N PHE A 274 3.61 -11.27 19.98
CA PHE A 274 2.60 -12.25 19.64
C PHE A 274 3.12 -13.69 19.80
N ASP A 275 2.50 -14.47 20.68
CA ASP A 275 2.83 -15.90 20.97
C ASP A 275 4.34 -16.16 21.16
N GLY A 276 5.02 -15.24 21.87
CA GLY A 276 6.48 -15.28 22.08
C GLY A 276 7.31 -14.90 20.84
N ILE A 277 6.68 -14.25 19.87
CA ILE A 277 7.30 -13.63 18.69
C ILE A 277 7.39 -12.13 18.91
N ASP A 278 8.61 -11.63 19.08
CA ASP A 278 8.87 -10.19 19.16
C ASP A 278 8.80 -9.59 17.74
N MET A 279 7.65 -9.02 17.39
CA MET A 279 7.40 -8.43 16.07
C MET A 279 8.29 -7.20 15.80
N LYS A 280 8.89 -6.59 16.83
CA LYS A 280 9.85 -5.47 16.65
C LYS A 280 11.13 -5.91 15.93
N LYS A 281 11.44 -7.19 15.97
CA LYS A 281 12.56 -7.79 15.23
C LYS A 281 12.18 -8.26 13.82
N CYS A 282 10.91 -8.12 13.44
CA CYS A 282 10.40 -8.54 12.14
C CYS A 282 10.24 -7.36 11.21
N TYR A 283 10.45 -7.60 9.94
CA TYR A 283 10.20 -6.64 8.87
C TYR A 283 9.61 -7.33 7.65
N MET A 284 8.83 -6.59 6.90
CA MET A 284 8.30 -7.00 5.62
C MET A 284 9.22 -6.49 4.52
N LEU A 285 9.62 -7.36 3.63
CA LEU A 285 10.36 -7.06 2.42
C LEU A 285 9.38 -7.09 1.25
N TYR A 286 9.47 -6.11 0.36
CA TYR A 286 8.66 -6.08 -0.86
C TYR A 286 9.47 -5.65 -2.06
N SER A 287 9.09 -6.14 -3.23
CA SER A 287 9.69 -5.70 -4.48
C SER A 287 8.64 -5.53 -5.57
N VAL A 288 8.93 -4.69 -6.55
CA VAL A 288 8.13 -4.51 -7.76
C VAL A 288 9.05 -4.59 -8.97
N SER A 289 8.67 -5.42 -9.93
CA SER A 289 9.35 -5.58 -11.21
C SER A 289 8.41 -5.21 -12.36
N PHE A 290 8.87 -4.37 -13.25
CA PHE A 290 8.16 -4.05 -14.48
C PHE A 290 8.65 -4.98 -15.59
N GLU A 291 7.80 -5.92 -16.00
CA GLU A 291 8.09 -6.92 -17.01
C GLU A 291 7.34 -6.62 -18.32
N THR A 292 7.65 -7.32 -19.40
CA THR A 292 6.83 -7.25 -20.62
C THR A 292 5.48 -7.88 -20.34
N GLY A 293 4.39 -7.14 -20.53
CA GLY A 293 3.03 -7.61 -20.32
C GLY A 293 2.60 -7.80 -18.87
N ALA A 294 3.44 -7.45 -17.87
CA ALA A 294 3.04 -7.54 -16.47
C ALA A 294 3.81 -6.60 -15.54
N VAL A 295 3.16 -6.20 -14.44
CA VAL A 295 3.83 -5.71 -13.23
C VAL A 295 3.74 -6.80 -12.17
N VAL A 296 4.89 -7.18 -11.63
CA VAL A 296 4.97 -8.24 -10.62
C VAL A 296 5.47 -7.64 -9.31
N GLY A 297 4.64 -7.75 -8.27
CA GLY A 297 5.01 -7.43 -6.89
C GLY A 297 5.28 -8.71 -6.11
N THR A 298 6.25 -8.68 -5.21
CA THR A 298 6.47 -9.76 -4.23
C THR A 298 6.56 -9.17 -2.82
N MET A 299 6.18 -9.95 -1.84
CA MET A 299 6.27 -9.63 -0.43
C MET A 299 6.75 -10.87 0.32
N THR A 300 7.64 -10.69 1.29
CA THR A 300 8.06 -11.74 2.21
C THR A 300 8.39 -11.14 3.58
N TYR A 301 8.46 -11.96 4.60
CA TYR A 301 8.89 -11.51 5.93
C TYR A 301 10.33 -11.90 6.20
N GLY A 302 11.08 -10.98 6.81
CA GLY A 302 12.40 -11.17 7.36
C GLY A 302 12.42 -10.94 8.88
N SER A 303 13.51 -11.31 9.52
CA SER A 303 13.74 -11.02 10.93
C SER A 303 15.22 -10.86 11.23
N GLU A 304 15.55 -9.98 12.16
CA GLU A 304 16.88 -9.88 12.75
C GLU A 304 17.26 -11.14 13.55
N ASP A 305 16.26 -11.94 13.93
CA ASP A 305 16.40 -13.17 14.70
C ASP A 305 15.86 -14.37 13.90
N LYS A 306 16.75 -15.31 13.55
CA LYS A 306 16.40 -16.49 12.76
C LYS A 306 15.40 -17.43 13.47
N GLU A 307 15.43 -17.49 14.80
CA GLU A 307 14.48 -18.31 15.56
C GLU A 307 13.08 -17.71 15.52
N ILE A 308 12.96 -16.37 15.53
CA ILE A 308 11.67 -15.69 15.33
C ILE A 308 11.12 -15.99 13.93
N LEU A 309 11.94 -15.88 12.89
CA LEU A 309 11.51 -16.20 11.53
C LEU A 309 11.04 -17.64 11.39
N LYS A 310 11.72 -18.59 12.06
CA LYS A 310 11.32 -19.99 12.10
C LYS A 310 9.96 -20.18 12.80
N LYS A 311 9.73 -19.49 13.92
CA LYS A 311 8.43 -19.51 14.63
C LYS A 311 7.31 -18.93 13.75
N LEU A 312 7.55 -17.80 13.06
CA LEU A 312 6.57 -17.22 12.14
C LEU A 312 6.21 -18.18 11.00
N LYS A 313 7.21 -18.83 10.40
CA LYS A 313 6.97 -19.84 9.36
C LYS A 313 6.12 -21.00 9.87
N LYS A 314 6.46 -21.54 11.04
CA LYS A 314 5.69 -22.60 11.66
C LYS A 314 4.25 -22.18 11.92
N LEU A 315 4.04 -20.99 12.48
CA LEU A 315 2.71 -20.44 12.71
C LEU A 315 1.91 -20.31 11.41
N ALA A 316 2.52 -19.77 10.36
CA ALA A 316 1.87 -19.63 9.05
C ALA A 316 1.50 -21.00 8.45
N GLU A 317 2.36 -22.02 8.59
CA GLU A 317 2.11 -23.39 8.17
C GLU A 317 0.99 -24.07 8.99
N GLU A 318 0.88 -23.78 10.28
CA GLU A 318 -0.19 -24.29 11.13
C GLU A 318 -1.54 -23.65 10.81
N VAL A 319 -1.56 -22.34 10.56
CA VAL A 319 -2.79 -21.59 10.22
C VAL A 319 -3.24 -21.86 8.79
N SER A 320 -2.32 -22.08 7.86
CA SER A 320 -2.63 -22.29 6.44
C SER A 320 -1.82 -23.47 5.88
N PRO A 321 -2.17 -24.72 6.26
CA PRO A 321 -1.30 -25.89 6.05
C PRO A 321 -1.28 -26.40 4.61
N LYS A 322 -2.23 -25.98 3.76
CA LYS A 322 -2.42 -26.55 2.43
C LYS A 322 -2.58 -25.47 1.38
N SER A 323 -2.22 -25.78 0.14
CA SER A 323 -2.64 -24.98 -1.01
C SER A 323 -4.14 -25.12 -1.27
N VAL A 324 -4.71 -24.13 -1.99
CA VAL A 324 -6.11 -24.16 -2.39
C VAL A 324 -6.45 -25.44 -3.15
N GLN A 325 -7.58 -26.07 -2.82
CA GLN A 325 -8.09 -27.27 -3.44
C GLN A 325 -9.24 -26.95 -4.41
N ASP A 326 -9.59 -27.93 -5.24
CA ASP A 326 -10.68 -27.80 -6.22
C ASP A 326 -12.09 -27.94 -5.57
N ASP A 327 -12.16 -28.34 -4.31
CA ASP A 327 -13.41 -28.76 -3.64
C ASP A 327 -14.50 -27.68 -3.64
N LEU A 328 -14.14 -26.42 -3.35
CA LEU A 328 -15.09 -25.30 -3.39
C LEU A 328 -14.98 -24.51 -4.70
N VAL A 329 -13.78 -24.40 -5.27
CA VAL A 329 -13.53 -23.60 -6.48
C VAL A 329 -14.28 -24.13 -7.70
N LYS A 330 -14.60 -25.43 -7.74
CA LYS A 330 -15.42 -26.05 -8.78
C LYS A 330 -16.85 -25.51 -8.88
N TYR A 331 -17.35 -24.85 -7.83
CA TYR A 331 -18.66 -24.20 -7.81
C TYR A 331 -18.63 -22.75 -8.27
N LEU A 332 -17.44 -22.15 -8.44
CA LEU A 332 -17.30 -20.76 -8.84
C LEU A 332 -17.31 -20.65 -10.37
N PRO A 333 -18.12 -19.76 -10.97
CA PRO A 333 -18.11 -19.54 -12.42
C PRO A 333 -16.76 -19.08 -12.95
N LYS A 334 -16.39 -19.53 -14.15
CA LYS A 334 -15.15 -19.13 -14.82
C LYS A 334 -15.11 -17.64 -15.14
N ASP A 335 -16.25 -17.11 -15.62
CA ASP A 335 -16.38 -15.73 -16.07
C ASP A 335 -16.92 -14.85 -14.96
N SER A 336 -16.12 -14.63 -13.92
CA SER A 336 -16.45 -13.77 -12.79
C SER A 336 -15.63 -12.48 -12.83
N TYR A 337 -16.15 -11.39 -12.28
CA TYR A 337 -15.39 -10.14 -12.08
C TYR A 337 -14.28 -10.31 -11.07
N MET A 338 -14.56 -11.09 -10.03
CA MET A 338 -13.61 -11.41 -8.97
C MET A 338 -13.84 -12.82 -8.47
N THR A 339 -12.77 -13.54 -8.22
CA THR A 339 -12.79 -14.87 -7.61
C THR A 339 -11.67 -14.97 -6.58
N ALA A 340 -11.98 -15.44 -5.39
CA ALA A 340 -10.98 -15.66 -4.36
C ALA A 340 -11.20 -17.00 -3.66
N ALA A 341 -10.13 -17.59 -3.20
CA ALA A 341 -10.16 -18.77 -2.35
C ALA A 341 -8.95 -18.77 -1.40
N ALA A 342 -9.14 -19.39 -0.24
CA ALA A 342 -8.08 -19.54 0.74
C ALA A 342 -8.27 -20.84 1.54
N THR A 343 -7.14 -21.31 2.10
CA THR A 343 -7.12 -22.36 3.09
C THR A 343 -6.64 -21.76 4.41
N ILE A 344 -7.52 -21.76 5.42
CA ILE A 344 -7.26 -21.18 6.74
C ILE A 344 -7.89 -22.10 7.80
N SER A 345 -7.09 -22.56 8.76
CA SER A 345 -7.60 -23.26 9.94
C SER A 345 -8.09 -22.24 10.97
N ALA A 346 -9.41 -22.03 11.03
CA ALA A 346 -10.03 -21.15 12.00
C ALA A 346 -9.69 -21.55 13.45
N GLN A 347 -9.64 -22.85 13.73
CA GLN A 347 -9.27 -23.37 15.04
C GLN A 347 -7.83 -22.99 15.40
N LYS A 348 -6.86 -23.17 14.48
CA LYS A 348 -5.46 -22.80 14.73
C LYS A 348 -5.28 -21.29 14.84
N LEU A 349 -5.98 -20.54 14.00
CA LEU A 349 -6.01 -19.09 14.11
C LEU A 349 -6.46 -18.66 15.52
N LEU A 350 -7.58 -19.22 16.00
CA LEU A 350 -8.11 -18.92 17.33
C LEU A 350 -7.15 -19.35 18.46
N GLU A 351 -6.55 -20.56 18.39
CA GLU A 351 -5.59 -21.07 19.38
C GLU A 351 -4.40 -20.11 19.58
N HIS A 352 -3.92 -19.46 18.51
CA HIS A 352 -2.79 -18.54 18.56
C HIS A 352 -3.20 -17.10 18.93
N TYR A 353 -4.28 -16.59 18.33
CA TYR A 353 -4.63 -15.18 18.43
C TYR A 353 -5.55 -14.83 19.62
N SER A 354 -6.32 -15.81 20.17
CA SER A 354 -7.17 -15.57 21.36
C SER A 354 -6.38 -15.16 22.61
N LYS A 355 -5.06 -15.31 22.60
CA LYS A 355 -4.17 -14.87 23.68
C LYS A 355 -3.91 -13.36 23.67
N LEU A 356 -4.20 -12.67 22.56
CA LEU A 356 -4.07 -11.22 22.47
C LEU A 356 -5.16 -10.56 23.33
N PRO A 357 -4.81 -9.64 24.24
CA PRO A 357 -5.77 -9.06 25.21
C PRO A 357 -7.00 -8.45 24.53
N GLY A 358 -6.81 -7.62 23.49
CA GLY A 358 -7.91 -6.97 22.77
C GLY A 358 -8.81 -7.97 22.01
N LEU A 359 -8.25 -9.06 21.46
CA LEU A 359 -9.05 -10.09 20.81
C LEU A 359 -9.82 -10.94 21.83
N LYS A 360 -9.22 -11.22 22.98
CA LYS A 360 -9.90 -11.94 24.07
C LYS A 360 -11.14 -11.16 24.55
N GLU A 361 -11.02 -9.85 24.69
CA GLU A 361 -12.15 -8.98 25.03
C GLU A 361 -13.22 -8.99 23.93
N ALA A 362 -12.82 -8.84 22.66
CA ALA A 362 -13.75 -8.90 21.53
C ALA A 362 -14.49 -10.25 21.45
N LEU A 363 -13.81 -11.38 21.67
CA LEU A 363 -14.42 -12.70 21.71
C LEU A 363 -15.41 -12.83 22.88
N SER A 364 -15.11 -12.24 24.05
CA SER A 364 -16.03 -12.22 25.19
C SER A 364 -17.29 -11.43 24.88
N ASN A 365 -17.15 -10.24 24.27
CA ASN A 365 -18.27 -9.39 23.87
C ASN A 365 -19.17 -10.11 22.85
N LEU A 366 -18.58 -10.73 21.82
CA LEU A 366 -19.34 -11.52 20.84
C LEU A 366 -20.10 -12.68 21.50
N LYS A 367 -19.50 -13.33 22.50
CA LYS A 367 -20.15 -14.42 23.23
C LYS A 367 -21.33 -13.92 24.07
N GLU A 368 -21.23 -12.74 24.68
CA GLU A 368 -22.34 -12.10 25.40
C GLU A 368 -23.49 -11.74 24.45
N GLU A 369 -23.18 -11.36 23.22
CA GLU A 369 -24.15 -11.13 22.15
C GLU A 369 -24.77 -12.40 21.58
N GLY A 370 -24.25 -13.60 21.95
CA GLY A 370 -24.74 -14.91 21.52
C GLY A 370 -23.94 -15.56 20.40
N ILE A 371 -22.79 -14.98 20.03
CA ILE A 371 -21.89 -15.49 18.98
C ILE A 371 -20.69 -16.16 19.65
N ASP A 372 -20.77 -17.45 19.91
CA ASP A 372 -19.66 -18.23 20.52
C ASP A 372 -18.68 -18.73 19.46
N ILE A 373 -17.68 -17.90 19.12
CA ILE A 373 -16.65 -18.22 18.14
C ILE A 373 -15.82 -19.46 18.57
N GLU A 374 -15.58 -19.66 19.87
CA GLU A 374 -14.84 -20.80 20.38
C GLU A 374 -15.58 -22.12 20.13
N ALA A 375 -16.92 -22.11 20.23
CA ALA A 375 -17.74 -23.27 19.92
C ALA A 375 -17.85 -23.54 18.40
N ILE A 376 -17.78 -22.51 17.58
CA ILE A 376 -17.93 -22.61 16.12
C ILE A 376 -16.62 -23.04 15.45
N ALA A 377 -15.47 -22.48 15.85
CA ALA A 377 -14.20 -22.69 15.18
C ALA A 377 -13.85 -24.18 14.93
N PRO A 378 -14.13 -25.13 15.84
CA PRO A 378 -13.92 -26.55 15.60
C PRO A 378 -14.82 -27.18 14.52
N THR A 379 -15.98 -26.54 14.20
CA THR A 379 -16.91 -27.02 13.17
C THR A 379 -16.56 -26.52 11.78
N LEU A 380 -15.70 -25.49 11.70
CA LEU A 380 -15.25 -24.95 10.42
C LEU A 380 -14.19 -25.87 9.78
N GLY A 381 -14.29 -26.02 8.47
CA GLY A 381 -13.23 -26.59 7.65
C GLY A 381 -12.16 -25.56 7.33
N GLU A 382 -11.16 -25.98 6.56
CA GLU A 382 -10.01 -25.13 6.22
C GLU A 382 -10.20 -24.32 4.93
N GLU A 383 -11.27 -24.55 4.17
CA GLU A 383 -11.43 -23.95 2.83
C GLU A 383 -12.55 -22.93 2.81
N ILE A 384 -12.26 -21.78 2.24
CA ILE A 384 -13.21 -20.73 1.90
C ILE A 384 -13.03 -20.31 0.44
N ALA A 385 -14.12 -20.07 -0.27
CA ALA A 385 -14.08 -19.55 -1.64
C ALA A 385 -15.28 -18.64 -1.88
N PHE A 386 -15.07 -17.56 -2.63
CA PHE A 386 -16.15 -16.67 -3.02
C PHE A 386 -15.89 -16.01 -4.38
N THR A 387 -16.98 -15.49 -4.97
CA THR A 387 -16.92 -14.86 -6.27
C THR A 387 -17.99 -13.78 -6.43
N PHE A 388 -17.67 -12.79 -7.25
CA PHE A 388 -18.62 -11.82 -7.80
C PHE A 388 -18.83 -12.12 -9.28
N PRO A 389 -19.83 -12.97 -9.62
CA PRO A 389 -20.00 -13.44 -10.99
C PRO A 389 -20.62 -12.41 -11.92
N HIS A 390 -21.47 -11.52 -11.38
CA HIS A 390 -22.26 -10.59 -12.18
C HIS A 390 -22.56 -9.28 -11.47
N ILE A 391 -22.66 -8.21 -12.27
CA ILE A 391 -23.14 -6.89 -11.87
C ILE A 391 -24.17 -6.47 -12.92
N ASN A 392 -25.43 -6.25 -12.52
CA ASN A 392 -26.48 -5.72 -13.36
C ASN A 392 -26.83 -4.29 -12.92
N ALA A 393 -26.43 -3.30 -13.72
CA ALA A 393 -26.68 -1.89 -13.41
C ALA A 393 -28.15 -1.48 -13.56
N GLU A 394 -28.84 -2.02 -14.56
CA GLU A 394 -30.23 -1.63 -14.84
C GLU A 394 -31.13 -1.98 -13.67
N GLN A 395 -30.82 -3.05 -12.97
CA GLN A 395 -31.55 -3.52 -11.80
C GLN A 395 -30.87 -3.17 -10.47
N SER A 396 -29.71 -2.47 -10.48
CA SER A 396 -28.88 -2.23 -9.27
C SER A 396 -28.57 -3.53 -8.53
N GLU A 397 -28.48 -4.64 -9.26
CA GLU A 397 -28.27 -5.97 -8.69
C GLU A 397 -26.84 -6.44 -8.91
N PHE A 398 -26.19 -6.90 -7.86
CA PHE A 398 -24.94 -7.62 -7.95
C PHE A 398 -25.09 -9.06 -7.46
N GLY A 399 -24.41 -9.99 -8.10
CA GLY A 399 -24.35 -11.37 -7.64
C GLY A 399 -23.14 -11.59 -6.75
N LEU A 400 -23.33 -12.22 -5.60
CA LEU A 400 -22.27 -12.72 -4.74
C LEU A 400 -22.57 -14.19 -4.43
N VAL A 401 -21.53 -15.03 -4.47
CA VAL A 401 -21.62 -16.41 -3.99
C VAL A 401 -20.39 -16.73 -3.15
N GLY A 402 -20.61 -17.26 -1.97
CA GLY A 402 -19.56 -17.69 -1.06
C GLY A 402 -19.79 -19.09 -0.52
N TYR A 403 -18.70 -19.80 -0.30
CA TYR A 403 -18.68 -21.15 0.26
C TYR A 403 -17.63 -21.25 1.34
N LEU A 404 -17.98 -21.94 2.42
CA LEU A 404 -17.09 -22.29 3.51
C LEU A 404 -17.25 -23.79 3.80
N LYS A 405 -16.18 -24.53 3.82
CA LYS A 405 -16.22 -25.92 4.24
C LYS A 405 -16.56 -25.99 5.72
N THR A 406 -17.56 -26.78 6.08
CA THR A 406 -17.99 -26.97 7.48
C THR A 406 -18.30 -28.44 7.75
N LYS A 407 -18.20 -28.88 9.01
CA LYS A 407 -18.48 -30.25 9.39
C LYS A 407 -19.99 -30.53 9.51
N ASP A 408 -20.74 -29.50 9.90
CA ASP A 408 -22.18 -29.57 10.17
C ASP A 408 -22.82 -28.18 9.98
N ALA A 409 -24.10 -28.06 10.30
CA ALA A 409 -24.90 -26.86 10.14
C ALA A 409 -24.79 -25.85 11.32
N THR A 410 -23.97 -26.11 12.32
CA THR A 410 -23.88 -25.30 13.55
C THR A 410 -23.73 -23.81 13.27
N LEU A 411 -22.83 -23.44 12.35
CA LEU A 411 -22.62 -22.04 11.95
C LEU A 411 -23.91 -21.41 11.39
N VAL A 412 -24.59 -22.13 10.49
CA VAL A 412 -25.81 -21.65 9.83
C VAL A 412 -26.95 -21.47 10.83
N ASP A 413 -27.13 -22.46 11.73
CA ASP A 413 -28.19 -22.42 12.73
C ASP A 413 -27.95 -21.31 13.75
N MET A 414 -26.71 -21.07 14.15
CA MET A 414 -26.35 -19.93 15.02
C MET A 414 -26.64 -18.59 14.34
N LEU A 415 -26.22 -18.42 13.08
CA LEU A 415 -26.49 -17.18 12.33
C LEU A 415 -27.99 -16.94 12.18
N TYR A 416 -28.78 -18.00 11.93
CA TYR A 416 -30.22 -17.87 11.88
C TYR A 416 -30.82 -17.49 13.23
N GLN A 417 -30.39 -18.14 14.34
CA GLN A 417 -30.89 -17.84 15.68
C GLN A 417 -30.57 -16.40 16.09
N GLN A 418 -29.37 -15.91 15.77
CA GLN A 418 -28.99 -14.54 16.07
C GLN A 418 -29.82 -13.53 15.25
N ALA A 419 -29.99 -13.80 13.96
CA ALA A 419 -30.80 -12.99 13.07
C ALA A 419 -32.28 -12.91 13.51
N GLU A 420 -32.85 -14.05 13.97
CA GLU A 420 -34.24 -14.08 14.51
C GLU A 420 -34.37 -13.34 15.83
N LYS A 421 -33.32 -13.35 16.67
CA LYS A 421 -33.32 -12.60 17.94
C LYS A 421 -33.31 -11.08 17.70
N GLU A 422 -32.57 -10.61 16.72
CA GLU A 422 -32.43 -9.19 16.40
C GLU A 422 -33.61 -8.66 15.54
N HIS A 423 -34.09 -9.50 14.61
CA HIS A 423 -35.08 -9.13 13.61
C HIS A 423 -36.04 -10.28 13.33
N SER A 424 -36.91 -10.58 14.29
CA SER A 424 -37.87 -11.72 14.22
C SER A 424 -38.71 -11.68 12.93
N GLY A 425 -38.74 -12.82 12.25
CA GLY A 425 -39.49 -13.00 10.99
C GLY A 425 -38.85 -12.45 9.73
N ARG A 426 -37.66 -11.82 9.82
CA ARG A 426 -36.93 -11.32 8.66
C ARG A 426 -36.32 -12.42 7.82
N TYR A 427 -35.95 -13.54 8.46
CA TYR A 427 -35.39 -14.70 7.75
C TYR A 427 -36.38 -15.87 7.79
N VAL A 428 -36.65 -16.45 6.64
CA VAL A 428 -37.59 -17.56 6.48
C VAL A 428 -36.89 -18.78 5.89
N LYS A 429 -37.42 -19.98 6.20
CA LYS A 429 -36.92 -21.23 5.60
C LYS A 429 -37.11 -21.24 4.09
N ASP A 430 -36.08 -21.68 3.35
CA ASP A 430 -36.06 -21.73 1.90
C ASP A 430 -35.95 -23.19 1.39
N GLY A 431 -37.06 -23.91 1.50
CA GLY A 431 -37.23 -25.22 0.87
C GLY A 431 -36.40 -26.38 1.42
N GLY A 432 -35.83 -26.24 2.62
CA GLY A 432 -35.05 -27.33 3.26
C GLY A 432 -34.72 -27.04 4.71
N GLU A 433 -34.18 -28.05 5.37
CA GLU A 433 -33.57 -27.92 6.71
C GLU A 433 -32.26 -27.13 6.55
N HIS A 434 -31.93 -26.21 7.48
CA HIS A 434 -30.72 -25.38 7.46
C HIS A 434 -30.54 -24.54 6.18
N ARG A 435 -31.65 -24.10 5.53
CA ARG A 435 -31.65 -23.21 4.38
C ARG A 435 -32.56 -22.03 4.65
N TYR A 436 -32.03 -20.83 4.49
CA TYR A 436 -32.70 -19.60 4.89
C TYR A 436 -32.57 -18.53 3.80
N ARG A 437 -33.59 -17.69 3.69
CA ARG A 437 -33.55 -16.47 2.87
C ARG A 437 -34.07 -15.29 3.67
N ASN A 438 -33.56 -14.12 3.37
CA ASN A 438 -34.14 -12.88 3.84
C ASN A 438 -35.49 -12.66 3.11
N ALA A 439 -36.52 -12.19 3.82
CA ALA A 439 -37.84 -11.95 3.25
C ALA A 439 -37.86 -10.69 2.35
N ASP A 440 -37.07 -9.69 2.71
CA ASP A 440 -37.05 -8.36 2.09
C ASP A 440 -35.93 -8.18 1.06
N ASP A 441 -34.78 -8.85 1.28
CA ASP A 441 -33.58 -8.74 0.46
C ASP A 441 -33.25 -10.08 -0.22
N PRO A 442 -32.65 -10.10 -1.42
CA PRO A 442 -32.27 -11.31 -2.12
C PRO A 442 -30.99 -11.96 -1.52
N PHE A 443 -30.96 -12.12 -0.20
CA PHE A 443 -29.88 -12.80 0.52
C PHE A 443 -30.28 -14.20 0.95
N PHE A 444 -29.44 -15.18 0.65
CA PHE A 444 -29.65 -16.60 0.90
C PHE A 444 -28.43 -17.17 1.62
N PHE A 445 -28.64 -18.01 2.61
CA PHE A 445 -27.57 -18.77 3.26
C PHE A 445 -28.08 -20.14 3.74
N GLY A 446 -27.17 -21.06 3.88
CA GLY A 446 -27.54 -22.41 4.32
C GLY A 446 -26.37 -23.36 4.38
N TYR A 447 -26.69 -24.60 4.72
CA TYR A 447 -25.76 -25.72 4.78
C TYR A 447 -26.21 -26.84 3.85
N GLN A 448 -25.27 -27.42 3.10
CA GLN A 448 -25.49 -28.58 2.25
C GLN A 448 -24.19 -29.38 2.08
N ASP A 449 -24.24 -30.69 2.36
CA ASP A 449 -23.17 -31.65 2.05
C ASP A 449 -21.76 -31.23 2.53
N GLY A 450 -21.65 -30.75 3.76
CA GLY A 450 -20.36 -30.32 4.33
C GLY A 450 -19.93 -28.92 3.92
N VAL A 451 -20.83 -28.12 3.37
CA VAL A 451 -20.56 -26.77 2.90
C VAL A 451 -21.62 -25.80 3.40
N THR A 452 -21.19 -24.81 4.16
CA THR A 452 -21.97 -23.59 4.40
C THR A 452 -21.83 -22.68 3.21
N TYR A 453 -22.93 -22.12 2.74
CA TYR A 453 -22.96 -21.23 1.59
C TYR A 453 -23.70 -19.96 1.89
N MET A 454 -23.38 -18.91 1.15
CA MET A 454 -24.17 -17.69 1.05
C MET A 454 -24.27 -17.23 -0.40
N ALA A 455 -25.39 -16.61 -0.73
CA ALA A 455 -25.60 -15.98 -2.03
C ALA A 455 -26.37 -14.67 -1.86
N TYR A 456 -26.05 -13.71 -2.69
CA TYR A 456 -26.79 -12.45 -2.80
C TYR A 456 -27.21 -12.24 -4.26
N GLY A 457 -28.43 -11.70 -4.46
CA GLY A 457 -29.03 -11.52 -5.77
C GLY A 457 -29.65 -12.80 -6.35
N GLY A 458 -30.63 -12.64 -7.23
CA GLY A 458 -31.30 -13.75 -7.90
C GLY A 458 -30.33 -14.63 -8.69
N MET A 459 -29.39 -14.02 -9.38
CA MET A 459 -28.35 -14.72 -10.13
C MET A 459 -27.35 -15.45 -9.18
N GLY A 460 -27.02 -14.86 -8.02
CA GLY A 460 -26.19 -15.55 -7.02
C GLY A 460 -26.84 -16.84 -6.56
N ARG A 461 -28.17 -16.81 -6.28
CA ARG A 461 -28.94 -18.01 -5.92
C ARG A 461 -28.92 -19.08 -7.01
N GLU A 462 -29.10 -18.66 -8.28
CA GLU A 462 -29.11 -19.59 -9.41
C GLU A 462 -27.77 -20.31 -9.63
N LEU A 463 -26.66 -19.71 -9.20
CA LEU A 463 -25.31 -20.26 -9.35
C LEU A 463 -24.91 -21.22 -8.23
N LEU A 464 -25.70 -21.32 -7.14
CA LEU A 464 -25.40 -22.19 -6.01
C LEU A 464 -25.22 -23.64 -6.47
N PHE A 465 -24.06 -24.23 -6.12
CA PHE A 465 -23.64 -25.60 -6.40
C PHE A 465 -23.70 -26.03 -7.88
N LYS A 466 -23.77 -25.10 -8.81
CA LYS A 466 -23.66 -25.44 -10.24
C LYS A 466 -22.23 -25.83 -10.59
N THR A 467 -22.04 -27.08 -10.95
CA THR A 467 -20.76 -27.64 -11.44
C THR A 467 -20.70 -27.66 -12.97
N SER A 468 -21.51 -26.86 -13.66
CA SER A 468 -21.51 -26.79 -15.13
C SER A 468 -20.10 -26.57 -15.67
N GLY A 469 -19.72 -27.18 -16.80
CA GLY A 469 -18.35 -27.35 -17.29
C GLY A 469 -17.45 -26.13 -17.44
N GLU A 470 -17.96 -24.92 -17.26
CA GLU A 470 -17.27 -23.62 -17.32
C GLU A 470 -17.10 -23.01 -15.92
N ASN A 471 -16.50 -23.75 -15.01
CA ASN A 471 -16.14 -23.25 -13.67
C ASN A 471 -14.70 -22.72 -13.62
N PHE A 472 -14.35 -22.03 -12.53
CA PHE A 472 -13.05 -21.36 -12.38
C PHE A 472 -11.85 -22.31 -12.40
N THR A 473 -12.02 -23.62 -12.13
CA THR A 473 -10.94 -24.60 -12.29
C THR A 473 -10.46 -24.75 -13.74
N LYS A 474 -11.27 -24.29 -14.72
CA LYS A 474 -10.94 -24.24 -16.15
C LYS A 474 -10.37 -22.88 -16.59
N HIS A 475 -10.23 -21.93 -15.69
CA HIS A 475 -9.62 -20.64 -16.00
C HIS A 475 -8.12 -20.83 -16.29
N SER A 476 -7.57 -20.11 -17.29
CA SER A 476 -6.17 -20.23 -17.72
C SER A 476 -5.16 -19.98 -16.61
N ASP A 477 -5.47 -19.11 -15.66
CA ASP A 477 -4.58 -18.75 -14.56
C ASP A 477 -4.70 -19.68 -13.35
N TYR A 478 -5.76 -20.48 -13.26
CA TYR A 478 -6.04 -21.28 -12.08
C TYR A 478 -4.91 -22.25 -11.71
N SER A 479 -4.29 -22.87 -12.70
CA SER A 479 -3.18 -23.82 -12.47
C SER A 479 -1.97 -23.21 -11.74
N SER A 480 -1.80 -21.89 -11.86
CA SER A 480 -0.77 -21.15 -11.12
C SER A 480 -1.28 -20.66 -9.77
N LEU A 481 -2.54 -20.18 -9.71
CA LEU A 481 -3.17 -19.63 -8.50
C LEU A 481 -3.34 -20.70 -7.40
N LYS A 482 -3.77 -21.91 -7.77
CA LYS A 482 -4.01 -22.99 -6.82
C LYS A 482 -2.76 -23.57 -6.12
N LYS A 483 -1.56 -23.15 -6.54
CA LYS A 483 -0.32 -23.54 -5.84
C LYS A 483 -0.09 -22.78 -4.55
N SER A 484 -0.86 -21.74 -4.31
CA SER A 484 -0.81 -20.88 -3.12
C SER A 484 -1.83 -21.32 -2.06
N ASN A 485 -1.64 -20.87 -0.82
CA ASN A 485 -2.59 -21.09 0.27
C ASN A 485 -3.83 -20.18 0.12
N SER A 486 -3.66 -19.05 -0.55
CA SER A 486 -4.75 -18.14 -0.88
C SER A 486 -4.52 -17.46 -2.21
N PHE A 487 -5.60 -17.12 -2.89
CA PHE A 487 -5.54 -16.24 -4.06
C PHE A 487 -6.78 -15.33 -4.12
N CYS A 488 -6.59 -14.19 -4.77
CA CYS A 488 -7.65 -13.31 -5.26
C CYS A 488 -7.34 -12.99 -6.72
N TYR A 489 -8.29 -13.21 -7.60
CA TYR A 489 -8.21 -12.90 -9.03
C TYR A 489 -9.30 -11.90 -9.39
N ILE A 490 -8.94 -10.84 -10.10
CA ILE A 490 -9.85 -9.80 -10.59
C ILE A 490 -9.68 -9.70 -12.10
N ASP A 491 -10.75 -9.91 -12.85
CA ASP A 491 -10.81 -9.68 -14.30
C ASP A 491 -10.99 -8.18 -14.56
N LEU A 492 -9.89 -7.45 -14.67
CA LEU A 492 -9.92 -6.01 -14.95
C LEU A 492 -10.48 -5.71 -16.33
N LYS A 493 -10.18 -6.56 -17.32
CA LYS A 493 -10.72 -6.38 -18.67
C LYS A 493 -12.23 -6.40 -18.64
N LYS A 494 -12.83 -7.41 -18.01
CA LYS A 494 -14.28 -7.51 -17.85
C LYS A 494 -14.83 -6.32 -17.07
N LEU A 495 -14.20 -5.98 -15.93
CA LEU A 495 -14.62 -4.85 -15.10
C LEU A 495 -14.60 -3.51 -15.85
N LEU A 496 -13.63 -3.30 -16.73
CA LEU A 496 -13.41 -2.04 -17.44
C LEU A 496 -14.10 -1.97 -18.81
N THR A 497 -14.64 -3.09 -19.32
CA THR A 497 -15.25 -3.13 -20.66
C THR A 497 -16.72 -3.56 -20.68
N THR A 498 -17.26 -4.04 -19.57
CA THR A 498 -18.65 -4.50 -19.47
C THR A 498 -19.46 -3.49 -18.66
N ALA A 499 -20.65 -3.12 -19.18
CA ALA A 499 -21.61 -2.34 -18.41
C ALA A 499 -21.97 -3.10 -17.10
N PRO A 500 -22.19 -2.41 -16.00
CA PRO A 500 -22.30 -0.95 -15.80
C PRO A 500 -20.97 -0.26 -15.43
N THR A 501 -19.94 -1.03 -15.07
CA THR A 501 -18.69 -0.48 -14.57
C THR A 501 -17.95 0.32 -15.66
N ALA A 502 -18.03 -0.13 -16.92
CA ALA A 502 -17.49 0.61 -18.06
C ALA A 502 -18.21 1.95 -18.26
N ASP A 503 -19.54 1.97 -18.08
CA ASP A 503 -20.35 3.18 -18.24
C ASP A 503 -20.07 4.19 -17.13
N LEU A 504 -19.93 3.72 -15.87
CA LEU A 504 -19.51 4.57 -14.76
C LEU A 504 -18.12 5.16 -15.02
N LEU A 505 -17.17 4.35 -15.44
CA LEU A 505 -15.82 4.83 -15.77
C LEU A 505 -15.87 5.89 -16.88
N GLN A 506 -16.66 5.64 -17.93
CA GLN A 506 -16.83 6.59 -19.03
C GLN A 506 -17.52 7.89 -18.57
N MET A 507 -18.44 7.83 -17.63
CA MET A 507 -19.09 9.00 -17.05
C MET A 507 -18.08 9.88 -16.28
N PHE A 508 -17.15 9.28 -15.52
CA PHE A 508 -16.17 10.02 -14.73
C PHE A 508 -15.00 10.58 -15.54
N ILE A 509 -14.49 9.86 -16.53
CA ILE A 509 -13.27 10.22 -17.26
C ILE A 509 -13.44 10.27 -18.78
N GLY A 510 -14.67 10.10 -19.30
CA GLY A 510 -15.01 10.22 -20.72
C GLY A 510 -14.24 9.23 -21.61
N GLU A 511 -13.85 9.70 -22.80
CA GLU A 511 -13.12 8.88 -23.78
C GLU A 511 -11.77 8.33 -23.26
N LYS A 512 -11.21 8.94 -22.20
CA LYS A 512 -9.97 8.49 -21.55
C LYS A 512 -10.13 7.10 -20.91
N ALA A 513 -11.36 6.66 -20.62
CA ALA A 513 -11.68 5.31 -20.15
C ALA A 513 -11.12 4.21 -21.08
N LYS A 514 -11.04 4.49 -22.39
CA LYS A 514 -10.52 3.54 -23.38
C LYS A 514 -9.06 3.15 -23.14
N ALA A 515 -8.28 4.03 -22.54
CA ALA A 515 -6.87 3.77 -22.26
C ALA A 515 -6.68 2.63 -21.24
N PHE A 516 -7.63 2.43 -20.33
CA PHE A 516 -7.58 1.35 -19.33
C PHE A 516 -7.78 -0.05 -19.90
N ARG A 517 -8.26 -0.19 -21.15
CA ARG A 517 -8.50 -1.49 -21.79
C ARG A 517 -7.27 -2.36 -21.95
N VAL A 518 -6.07 -1.78 -21.80
CA VAL A 518 -4.81 -2.54 -21.78
C VAL A 518 -4.66 -3.39 -20.52
N LEU A 519 -5.36 -3.06 -19.43
CA LEU A 519 -5.34 -3.82 -18.19
C LEU A 519 -6.19 -5.09 -18.34
N GLN A 520 -5.58 -6.26 -18.11
CA GLN A 520 -6.24 -7.55 -18.31
C GLN A 520 -6.74 -8.15 -17.01
N SER A 521 -5.86 -8.36 -16.06
CA SER A 521 -6.21 -8.95 -14.77
C SER A 521 -5.26 -8.51 -13.67
N LEU A 522 -5.75 -8.53 -12.43
CA LEU A 522 -4.97 -8.37 -11.22
C LEU A 522 -5.14 -9.62 -10.38
N SER A 523 -4.04 -10.22 -9.96
CA SER A 523 -4.06 -11.37 -9.08
C SER A 523 -3.14 -11.17 -7.87
N PHE A 524 -3.59 -11.68 -6.74
CA PHE A 524 -2.82 -11.80 -5.50
C PHE A 524 -2.74 -13.27 -5.12
N THR A 525 -1.59 -13.72 -4.67
CA THR A 525 -1.41 -15.08 -4.14
C THR A 525 -0.61 -14.99 -2.85
N GLY A 526 -0.97 -15.83 -1.87
CA GLY A 526 -0.27 -15.96 -0.59
C GLY A 526 0.16 -17.39 -0.34
N THR A 527 1.40 -17.59 0.06
CA THR A 527 1.96 -18.89 0.44
C THR A 527 2.78 -18.71 1.71
N ASN A 528 2.28 -19.19 2.86
CA ASN A 528 2.91 -19.00 4.17
C ASN A 528 3.21 -17.52 4.45
N LEU A 529 4.51 -17.14 4.44
CA LEU A 529 4.94 -15.76 4.67
C LEU A 529 5.17 -14.97 3.37
N ASP A 530 4.97 -15.59 2.22
CA ASP A 530 5.25 -15.00 0.91
C ASP A 530 3.96 -14.57 0.23
N GLY A 531 3.95 -13.38 -0.33
CA GLY A 531 2.88 -12.83 -1.15
C GLY A 531 3.38 -12.47 -2.54
N LYS A 532 2.51 -12.63 -3.54
CA LYS A 532 2.77 -12.18 -4.90
C LYS A 532 1.56 -11.47 -5.47
N MET A 533 1.77 -10.33 -6.08
CA MET A 533 0.82 -9.58 -6.88
C MET A 533 1.24 -9.69 -8.36
N SER A 534 0.29 -9.81 -9.26
CA SER A 534 0.56 -9.74 -10.70
C SER A 534 -0.55 -8.95 -11.39
N LEU A 535 -0.20 -7.80 -11.96
CA LEU A 535 -1.05 -7.02 -12.86
C LEU A 535 -0.67 -7.38 -14.30
N LYS A 536 -1.54 -8.08 -15.02
CA LYS A 536 -1.35 -8.39 -16.44
C LYS A 536 -1.81 -7.24 -17.32
N ILE A 537 -1.00 -6.92 -18.30
CA ILE A 537 -1.18 -5.82 -19.24
C ILE A 537 -1.08 -6.37 -20.67
N ASP A 538 -2.05 -6.06 -21.52
CA ASP A 538 -2.03 -6.42 -22.93
C ASP A 538 -1.07 -5.48 -23.70
N SER A 539 0.20 -5.77 -23.61
CA SER A 539 1.25 -4.99 -24.29
C SER A 539 2.43 -5.89 -24.63
N LYS A 540 3.03 -5.64 -25.81
CA LYS A 540 4.30 -6.23 -26.23
C LYS A 540 5.50 -5.46 -25.71
N GLU A 541 5.27 -4.28 -25.16
CA GLU A 541 6.28 -3.41 -24.55
C GLU A 541 6.42 -3.72 -23.05
N ASN A 542 7.43 -3.10 -22.42
CA ASN A 542 7.56 -3.19 -20.98
C ASN A 542 6.37 -2.49 -20.29
N SER A 543 5.87 -3.08 -19.22
CA SER A 543 4.69 -2.59 -18.50
C SER A 543 4.87 -1.16 -17.96
N LEU A 544 6.09 -0.76 -17.57
CA LEU A 544 6.36 0.60 -17.11
C LEU A 544 6.11 1.64 -18.22
N LYS A 545 6.54 1.33 -19.46
CA LYS A 545 6.26 2.20 -20.60
C LYS A 545 4.77 2.28 -20.86
N THR A 546 4.08 1.13 -20.91
CA THR A 546 2.64 1.09 -21.14
C THR A 546 1.86 1.88 -20.07
N LEU A 547 2.24 1.76 -18.79
CA LEU A 547 1.63 2.54 -17.70
C LEU A 547 1.93 4.03 -17.82
N ALA A 548 3.16 4.42 -18.17
CA ALA A 548 3.51 5.82 -18.41
C ALA A 548 2.66 6.44 -19.53
N ASP A 549 2.47 5.70 -20.64
CA ASP A 549 1.60 6.11 -21.74
C ASP A 549 0.12 6.20 -21.31
N LEU A 550 -0.36 5.27 -20.50
CA LEU A 550 -1.70 5.29 -19.90
C LEU A 550 -1.91 6.55 -19.05
N PHE A 551 -1.01 6.83 -18.11
CA PHE A 551 -1.10 8.03 -17.26
C PHE A 551 -1.03 9.33 -18.07
N ALA A 552 -0.23 9.33 -19.13
CA ALA A 552 -0.13 10.49 -20.02
C ALA A 552 -1.45 10.71 -20.80
N ALA A 553 -2.15 9.66 -21.19
CA ALA A 553 -3.45 9.76 -21.89
C ALA A 553 -4.59 10.24 -20.97
N LEU A 554 -4.45 10.12 -19.64
CA LEU A 554 -5.44 10.55 -18.64
C LEU A 554 -5.38 12.06 -18.34
N ARG A 555 -4.34 12.73 -18.72
CA ARG A 555 -4.18 14.17 -18.56
C ARG A 555 -4.65 14.93 -19.79
#